data_65eae47ea8393c6f3fb06143b632d421
#
_entry.id   65eae47ea8393c6f3fb06143b632d421
#
_cell.length_a   1.000
_cell.length_b   1.000
_cell.length_c   1.000
_cell.angle_alpha   90.00
_cell.angle_beta   90.00
_cell.angle_gamma   90.00
#
_symmetry.space_group_name_H-M   'P 1'
#
loop_
_entity.id
_entity.type
_entity.pdbx_description
1 polymer ?
#
loop_
_entity_poly.entity_id
_entity_poly.type
_entity_poly.pdbx_seq_one_letter_code
_entity_poly.pdbx_strand_id
1 'polypeptide(L)'
;MPGSKYKIVRKCPVCGEEFFARTLESWYCSPKCSKVAWKRKHDEEKRQLELDSIAKSIPNYRDYITITEAYALFGISRDSIYRLIKLNRISSIKRKGAKIKVSKTELMKLYPLRQSPLDTNPRKPVTMYRMEPEDCYTIGEISKKFHLDDSTVY
;
A
#
# COMPACT_ATOMS: atom_id res chain seq x y z
N MET A 1 -27.65 16.81 11.62
CA MET A 1 -27.42 15.38 11.89
C MET A 1 -27.04 15.23 13.35
N PRO A 2 -27.70 14.38 14.15
CA PRO A 2 -27.30 14.16 15.53
C PRO A 2 -25.86 13.61 15.54
N GLY A 3 -24.95 14.28 16.25
CA GLY A 3 -23.59 13.84 16.41
C GLY A 3 -23.56 12.46 17.05
N SER A 4 -22.67 11.59 16.57
CA SER A 4 -22.43 10.28 17.15
C SER A 4 -22.13 10.44 18.65
N LYS A 5 -22.89 9.76 19.50
CA LYS A 5 -22.65 9.72 20.95
C LYS A 5 -21.33 9.02 21.32
N TYR A 6 -20.71 8.32 20.35
CA TYR A 6 -19.48 7.55 20.57
C TYR A 6 -18.27 8.35 20.11
N LYS A 7 -17.30 8.52 20.98
CA LYS A 7 -15.99 9.10 20.68
C LYS A 7 -15.11 8.01 20.06
N ILE A 8 -14.97 8.01 18.74
CA ILE A 8 -14.11 7.06 18.03
C ILE A 8 -12.69 7.60 18.01
N VAL A 9 -11.78 6.93 18.71
CA VAL A 9 -10.35 7.24 18.67
C VAL A 9 -9.70 6.48 17.51
N ARG A 10 -8.96 7.18 16.67
CA ARG A 10 -8.21 6.61 15.54
C ARG A 10 -6.77 7.07 15.55
N LYS A 11 -5.89 6.26 14.98
CA LYS A 11 -4.49 6.61 14.76
C LYS A 11 -4.31 7.12 13.34
N CYS A 12 -3.79 8.34 13.20
CA CYS A 12 -3.58 8.96 11.90
C CYS A 12 -2.52 8.18 11.10
N PRO A 13 -2.79 7.75 9.84
CA PRO A 13 -1.81 6.99 9.05
C PRO A 13 -0.62 7.84 8.55
N VAL A 14 -0.67 9.16 8.70
CA VAL A 14 0.37 10.08 8.24
C VAL A 14 1.33 10.46 9.36
N CYS A 15 0.84 10.95 10.50
CA CYS A 15 1.66 11.38 11.63
C CYS A 15 1.74 10.35 12.77
N GLY A 16 0.87 9.34 12.76
CA GLY A 16 0.83 8.34 13.82
C GLY A 16 0.15 8.79 15.12
N GLU A 17 -0.32 10.04 15.20
CA GLU A 17 -1.01 10.58 16.38
C GLU A 17 -2.43 10.07 16.50
N GLU A 18 -2.89 9.90 17.73
CA GLU A 18 -4.26 9.57 18.05
C GLU A 18 -5.15 10.80 17.92
N PHE A 19 -6.33 10.64 17.34
CA PHE A 19 -7.30 11.71 17.20
C PHE A 19 -8.74 11.22 17.32
N PHE A 20 -9.63 12.10 17.72
CA PHE A 20 -11.06 11.84 17.74
C PHE A 20 -11.64 12.03 16.34
N ALA A 21 -12.18 10.96 15.77
CA ALA A 21 -12.82 11.00 14.47
C ALA A 21 -14.17 11.74 14.58
N ARG A 22 -14.36 12.78 13.77
CA ARG A 22 -15.62 13.54 13.73
C ARG A 22 -16.75 12.77 13.03
N THR A 23 -16.38 11.91 12.09
CA THR A 23 -17.29 11.05 11.34
C THR A 23 -16.64 9.68 11.17
N LEU A 24 -17.43 8.67 10.80
CA LEU A 24 -16.94 7.33 10.49
C LEU A 24 -15.92 7.31 9.34
N GLU A 25 -15.93 8.34 8.49
CA GLU A 25 -15.01 8.46 7.33
C GLU A 25 -13.80 9.37 7.62
N SER A 26 -13.65 9.87 8.85
CA SER A 26 -12.49 10.71 9.21
C SER A 26 -11.22 9.84 9.33
N TRP A 27 -10.37 9.85 8.30
CA TRP A 27 -9.15 9.04 8.23
C TRP A 27 -7.91 9.74 8.77
N TYR A 28 -7.91 11.07 8.81
CA TYR A 28 -6.76 11.89 9.14
C TYR A 28 -7.10 12.85 10.30
N CYS A 29 -6.09 13.12 11.15
CA CYS A 29 -6.24 14.02 12.29
C CYS A 29 -6.46 15.49 11.88
N SER A 30 -5.96 15.88 10.72
CA SER A 30 -6.00 17.26 10.26
C SER A 30 -6.05 17.38 8.72
N PRO A 31 -6.50 18.53 8.18
CA PRO A 31 -6.41 18.80 6.74
C PRO A 31 -5.00 18.76 6.18
N LYS A 32 -3.98 19.09 7.00
CA LYS A 32 -2.56 18.98 6.60
C LYS A 32 -2.20 17.52 6.31
N CYS A 33 -2.54 16.58 7.20
CA CYS A 33 -2.31 15.16 7.01
C CYS A 33 -3.09 14.61 5.81
N SER A 34 -4.33 15.05 5.60
CA SER A 34 -5.12 14.69 4.42
C SER A 34 -4.44 15.13 3.12
N LYS A 35 -3.94 16.36 3.03
CA LYS A 35 -3.20 16.87 1.87
C LYS A 35 -1.92 16.07 1.60
N VAL A 36 -1.16 15.72 2.64
CA VAL A 36 0.06 14.90 2.51
C VAL A 36 -0.29 13.50 1.98
N ALA A 37 -1.33 12.87 2.52
CA ALA A 37 -1.78 11.57 2.05
C ALA A 37 -2.24 11.60 0.59
N TRP A 38 -3.03 12.62 0.22
CA TRP A 38 -3.48 12.83 -1.15
C TRP A 38 -2.29 13.01 -2.12
N LYS A 39 -1.32 13.86 -1.75
CA LYS A 39 -0.12 14.06 -2.57
C LYS A 39 0.65 12.76 -2.76
N ARG A 40 0.91 12.01 -1.69
CA ARG A 40 1.60 10.70 -1.77
C ARG A 40 0.88 9.72 -2.69
N LYS A 41 -0.44 9.67 -2.61
CA LYS A 41 -1.27 8.82 -3.48
C LYS A 41 -1.12 9.25 -4.95
N HIS A 42 -1.25 10.53 -5.23
CA HIS A 42 -1.15 11.06 -6.60
C HIS A 42 0.24 10.87 -7.21
N ASP A 43 1.30 11.12 -6.42
CA ASP A 43 2.69 10.91 -6.87
C ASP A 43 2.95 9.41 -7.16
N GLU A 44 2.38 8.50 -6.38
CA GLU A 44 2.49 7.06 -6.60
C GLU A 44 1.70 6.61 -7.85
N GLU A 45 0.48 7.12 -8.05
CA GLU A 45 -0.31 6.86 -9.26
C GLU A 45 0.44 7.31 -10.52
N LYS A 46 1.02 8.52 -10.49
CA LYS A 46 1.84 9.04 -11.59
C LYS A 46 3.04 8.14 -11.86
N ARG A 47 3.75 7.74 -10.81
CA ARG A 47 4.88 6.81 -10.91
C ARG A 47 4.48 5.47 -11.52
N GLN A 48 3.32 4.92 -11.15
CA GLN A 48 2.81 3.67 -11.71
C GLN A 48 2.51 3.82 -13.21
N LEU A 49 1.88 4.91 -13.63
CA LEU A 49 1.62 5.19 -15.04
C LEU A 49 2.93 5.30 -15.85
N GLU A 50 3.96 5.95 -15.30
CA GLU A 50 5.28 6.03 -15.92
C GLU A 50 5.92 4.64 -16.08
N LEU A 51 5.86 3.80 -15.04
CA LEU A 51 6.38 2.42 -15.09
C LEU A 51 5.62 1.56 -16.09
N ASP A 52 4.31 1.68 -16.16
CA ASP A 52 3.50 0.94 -17.12
C ASP A 52 3.79 1.38 -18.57
N SER A 53 4.03 2.68 -18.79
CA SER A 53 4.46 3.18 -20.10
C SER A 53 5.82 2.63 -20.52
N ILE A 54 6.77 2.57 -19.58
CA ILE A 54 8.10 1.96 -19.81
C ILE A 54 7.94 0.47 -20.11
N ALA A 55 7.16 -0.27 -19.33
CA ALA A 55 6.95 -1.70 -19.53
C ALA A 55 6.34 -2.00 -20.92
N LYS A 56 5.35 -1.21 -21.37
CA LYS A 56 4.72 -1.32 -22.69
C LYS A 56 5.67 -0.96 -23.84
N SER A 57 6.63 -0.09 -23.61
CA SER A 57 7.58 0.34 -24.65
C SER A 57 8.67 -0.69 -24.95
N ILE A 58 8.80 -1.75 -24.14
CA ILE A 58 9.86 -2.76 -24.32
C ILE A 58 9.42 -3.79 -25.36
N PRO A 59 10.14 -3.91 -26.48
CA PRO A 59 9.83 -4.89 -27.50
C PRO A 59 10.02 -6.33 -26.98
N ASN A 60 9.15 -7.24 -27.36
CA ASN A 60 9.20 -8.64 -26.89
C ASN A 60 10.47 -9.38 -27.33
N TYR A 61 11.02 -9.04 -28.50
CA TYR A 61 12.24 -9.66 -29.04
C TYR A 61 13.53 -9.23 -28.33
N ARG A 62 13.47 -8.18 -27.49
CA ARG A 62 14.65 -7.63 -26.83
C ARG A 62 14.90 -8.37 -25.52
N ASP A 63 15.97 -9.15 -25.46
CA ASP A 63 16.34 -9.92 -24.27
C ASP A 63 17.06 -9.06 -23.22
N TYR A 64 17.99 -8.20 -23.64
CA TYR A 64 18.75 -7.38 -22.69
C TYR A 64 18.06 -6.05 -22.42
N ILE A 65 17.62 -5.88 -21.19
CA ILE A 65 16.88 -4.72 -20.68
C ILE A 65 17.68 -3.97 -19.62
N THR A 66 17.43 -2.68 -19.46
CA THR A 66 18.05 -1.86 -18.42
C THR A 66 17.46 -2.20 -17.04
N ILE A 67 18.15 -1.82 -15.96
CA ILE A 67 17.65 -2.02 -14.58
C ILE A 67 16.31 -1.32 -14.37
N THR A 68 16.10 -0.14 -14.95
CA THR A 68 14.83 0.60 -14.87
C THR A 68 13.70 -0.15 -15.57
N GLU A 69 13.96 -0.70 -16.76
CA GLU A 69 13.01 -1.53 -17.49
C GLU A 69 12.71 -2.84 -16.74
N ALA A 70 13.73 -3.47 -16.13
CA ALA A 70 13.55 -4.65 -15.30
C ALA A 70 12.66 -4.35 -14.06
N TYR A 71 12.87 -3.20 -13.42
CA TYR A 71 12.00 -2.76 -12.33
C TYR A 71 10.56 -2.55 -12.81
N ALA A 72 10.36 -1.93 -13.96
CA ALA A 72 9.03 -1.70 -14.53
C ALA A 72 8.29 -3.01 -14.87
N LEU A 73 8.99 -4.02 -15.41
CA LEU A 73 8.40 -5.30 -15.79
C LEU A 73 8.14 -6.25 -14.62
N PHE A 74 9.07 -6.33 -13.67
CA PHE A 74 9.06 -7.36 -12.61
C PHE A 74 8.78 -6.79 -11.21
N GLY A 75 8.84 -5.47 -11.02
CA GLY A 75 8.70 -4.84 -9.69
C GLY A 75 9.89 -5.11 -8.74
N ILE A 76 11.00 -5.63 -9.25
CA ILE A 76 12.17 -6.01 -8.44
C ILE A 76 13.02 -4.77 -8.16
N SER A 77 13.42 -4.58 -6.90
CA SER A 77 14.26 -3.44 -6.52
C SER A 77 15.61 -3.46 -7.24
N ARG A 78 16.17 -2.27 -7.46
CA ARG A 78 17.49 -2.09 -8.04
C ARG A 78 18.55 -2.92 -7.29
N ASP A 79 18.53 -2.90 -5.97
CA ASP A 79 19.51 -3.60 -5.13
C ASP A 79 19.39 -5.12 -5.28
N SER A 80 18.16 -5.64 -5.38
CA SER A 80 17.93 -7.06 -5.67
C SER A 80 18.52 -7.49 -7.01
N ILE A 81 18.37 -6.66 -8.05
CA ILE A 81 18.97 -6.95 -9.37
C ILE A 81 20.50 -6.96 -9.28
N TYR A 82 21.11 -5.98 -8.61
CA TYR A 82 22.57 -5.95 -8.41
C TYR A 82 23.05 -7.17 -7.61
N ARG A 83 22.30 -7.60 -6.60
CA ARG A 83 22.60 -8.81 -5.84
C ARG A 83 22.57 -10.06 -6.72
N LEU A 84 21.59 -10.19 -7.60
CA LEU A 84 21.50 -11.29 -8.55
C LEU A 84 22.69 -11.32 -9.53
N ILE A 85 23.11 -10.14 -10.02
CA ILE A 85 24.32 -10.00 -10.87
C ILE A 85 25.56 -10.46 -10.09
N LYS A 86 25.74 -9.98 -8.84
CA LYS A 86 26.89 -10.35 -7.99
C LYS A 86 26.93 -11.84 -7.68
N LEU A 87 25.77 -12.49 -7.56
CA LEU A 87 25.67 -13.93 -7.34
C LEU A 87 25.75 -14.77 -8.63
N ASN A 88 26.02 -14.14 -9.78
CA ASN A 88 26.04 -14.77 -11.11
C ASN A 88 24.76 -15.55 -11.45
N ARG A 89 23.60 -15.12 -10.88
CA ARG A 89 22.30 -15.76 -11.16
C ARG A 89 21.63 -15.22 -12.43
N ILE A 90 22.03 -14.04 -12.88
CA ILE A 90 21.57 -13.41 -14.10
C ILE A 90 22.73 -12.83 -14.89
N SER A 91 22.69 -12.99 -16.20
CA SER A 91 23.67 -12.43 -17.13
C SER A 91 23.51 -10.91 -17.25
N SER A 92 24.62 -10.20 -17.20
CA SER A 92 24.61 -8.74 -17.36
C SER A 92 25.65 -8.28 -18.36
N ILE A 93 25.31 -7.23 -19.11
CA ILE A 93 26.21 -6.58 -20.06
C ILE A 93 26.46 -5.17 -19.57
N LYS A 94 27.74 -4.83 -19.34
CA LYS A 94 28.19 -3.49 -19.00
C LYS A 94 29.15 -2.99 -20.08
N ARG A 95 28.74 -1.99 -20.84
CA ARG A 95 29.63 -1.27 -21.75
C ARG A 95 30.16 -0.01 -21.08
N LYS A 96 31.40 0.39 -21.39
CA LYS A 96 32.01 1.62 -20.85
C LYS A 96 31.12 2.83 -21.20
N GLY A 97 30.70 3.61 -20.19
CA GLY A 97 29.81 4.76 -20.36
C GLY A 97 28.31 4.44 -20.54
N ALA A 98 27.89 3.17 -20.59
CA ALA A 98 26.50 2.79 -20.77
C ALA A 98 25.85 2.21 -19.50
N LYS A 99 24.50 2.28 -19.42
CA LYS A 99 23.72 1.65 -18.36
C LYS A 99 23.87 0.11 -18.43
N ILE A 100 23.97 -0.51 -17.27
CA ILE A 100 23.99 -1.99 -17.16
C ILE A 100 22.68 -2.53 -17.72
N LYS A 101 22.79 -3.59 -18.53
CA LYS A 101 21.65 -4.34 -19.06
C LYS A 101 21.69 -5.76 -18.50
N VAL A 102 20.53 -6.34 -18.24
CA VAL A 102 20.34 -7.68 -17.67
C VAL A 102 19.46 -8.53 -18.58
N SER A 103 19.64 -9.85 -18.57
CA SER A 103 18.83 -10.74 -19.37
C SER A 103 17.38 -10.80 -18.84
N LYS A 104 16.44 -10.46 -19.72
CA LYS A 104 14.99 -10.54 -19.45
C LYS A 104 14.53 -11.98 -19.28
N THR A 105 15.06 -12.89 -20.12
CA THR A 105 14.70 -14.31 -20.12
C THR A 105 15.08 -14.98 -18.80
N GLU A 106 16.25 -14.69 -18.26
CA GLU A 106 16.70 -15.22 -16.97
C GLU A 106 15.90 -14.63 -15.81
N LEU A 107 15.57 -13.33 -15.87
CA LEU A 107 14.69 -12.71 -14.87
C LEU A 107 13.29 -13.32 -14.89
N MET A 108 12.72 -13.63 -16.07
CA MET A 108 11.40 -14.28 -16.18
C MET A 108 11.38 -15.69 -15.55
N LYS A 109 12.50 -16.42 -15.54
CA LYS A 109 12.59 -17.71 -14.85
C LYS A 109 12.57 -17.59 -13.34
N LEU A 110 13.06 -16.47 -12.80
CA LEU A 110 13.18 -16.24 -11.36
C LEU A 110 11.98 -15.50 -10.77
N TYR A 111 11.34 -14.64 -11.56
CA TYR A 111 10.28 -13.75 -11.08
C TYR A 111 9.12 -13.67 -12.08
N PRO A 112 7.88 -13.71 -11.61
CA PRO A 112 6.74 -13.47 -12.48
C PRO A 112 6.72 -12.01 -12.95
N LEU A 113 6.09 -11.77 -14.09
CA LEU A 113 5.78 -10.41 -14.54
C LEU A 113 4.85 -9.74 -13.53
N ARG A 114 5.04 -8.45 -13.31
CA ARG A 114 4.17 -7.65 -12.45
C ARG A 114 2.74 -7.66 -13.00
N GLN A 115 1.81 -8.24 -12.25
CA GLN A 115 0.44 -8.45 -12.71
C GLN A 115 -0.50 -7.29 -12.43
N SER A 116 -0.13 -6.38 -11.51
CA SER A 116 -1.05 -5.34 -11.05
C SER A 116 -0.30 -4.10 -10.61
N PRO A 117 -0.88 -2.91 -10.74
CA PRO A 117 -0.38 -1.76 -10.02
C PRO A 117 -0.34 -2.12 -8.53
N LEU A 118 0.73 -1.73 -7.85
CA LEU A 118 0.82 -1.88 -6.41
C LEU A 118 -0.46 -1.31 -5.79
N ASP A 119 -1.04 -2.04 -4.85
CA ASP A 119 -2.26 -1.61 -4.18
C ASP A 119 -2.00 -0.26 -3.50
N THR A 120 -2.43 0.82 -4.16
CA THR A 120 -2.23 2.20 -3.72
C THR A 120 -3.29 2.63 -2.71
N ASN A 121 -4.22 1.72 -2.35
CA ASN A 121 -5.22 2.04 -1.36
C ASN A 121 -4.55 2.33 -0.02
N PRO A 122 -4.75 3.54 0.53
CA PRO A 122 -4.22 3.85 1.84
C PRO A 122 -4.81 2.86 2.85
N ARG A 123 -3.96 2.29 3.70
CA ARG A 123 -4.42 1.43 4.78
C ARG A 123 -5.45 2.20 5.59
N LYS A 124 -6.61 1.59 5.83
CA LYS A 124 -7.63 2.17 6.69
C LYS A 124 -7.01 2.50 8.05
N PRO A 125 -7.31 3.66 8.64
CA PRO A 125 -6.78 3.99 9.96
C PRO A 125 -7.24 2.95 10.98
N VAL A 126 -6.33 2.56 11.87
CA VAL A 126 -6.67 1.67 12.98
C VAL A 126 -7.69 2.39 13.87
N THR A 127 -8.83 1.77 14.06
CA THR A 127 -9.86 2.27 14.97
C THR A 127 -9.56 1.70 16.35
N MET A 128 -9.32 2.57 17.32
CA MET A 128 -9.14 2.19 18.71
C MET A 128 -10.42 2.55 19.46
N TYR A 129 -11.05 1.53 20.02
CA TYR A 129 -12.22 1.72 20.87
C TYR A 129 -11.74 1.87 22.32
N ARG A 130 -12.00 3.03 22.94
CA ARG A 130 -11.91 3.17 24.39
C ARG A 130 -13.28 2.85 24.95
N MET A 131 -13.36 1.77 25.70
CA MET A 131 -14.56 1.43 26.47
C MET A 131 -14.58 2.36 27.70
N GLU A 132 -15.37 3.42 27.65
CA GLU A 132 -15.77 4.15 28.86
C GLU A 132 -17.03 3.46 29.36
N PRO A 133 -17.08 3.01 30.66
CA PRO A 133 -18.23 2.25 31.20
C PRO A 133 -19.58 2.98 31.02
N GLU A 134 -19.53 4.32 30.97
CA GLU A 134 -20.72 5.16 30.83
C GLU A 134 -21.30 5.15 29.41
N ASP A 135 -20.47 4.85 28.39
CA ASP A 135 -20.83 4.92 26.97
C ASP A 135 -21.08 3.56 26.32
N CYS A 136 -20.80 2.47 27.05
CA CYS A 136 -20.85 1.11 26.53
C CYS A 136 -21.81 0.24 27.34
N TYR A 137 -22.55 -0.62 26.64
CA TYR A 137 -23.32 -1.69 27.28
C TYR A 137 -22.54 -2.99 27.23
N THR A 138 -22.57 -3.75 28.30
CA THR A 138 -22.15 -5.17 28.29
C THR A 138 -23.16 -6.00 27.51
N ILE A 139 -22.75 -7.18 27.02
CA ILE A 139 -23.64 -8.10 26.30
C ILE A 139 -24.86 -8.42 27.12
N GLY A 140 -24.71 -8.69 28.44
CA GLY A 140 -25.83 -8.95 29.32
C GLY A 140 -26.77 -7.78 29.53
N GLU A 141 -26.29 -6.53 29.46
CA GLU A 141 -27.13 -5.33 29.51
C GLU A 141 -27.90 -5.13 28.22
N ILE A 142 -27.28 -5.43 27.07
CA ILE A 142 -27.94 -5.38 25.75
C ILE A 142 -29.06 -6.42 25.73
N SER A 143 -28.78 -7.66 26.13
CA SER A 143 -29.79 -8.74 26.16
C SER A 143 -30.98 -8.37 27.06
N LYS A 144 -30.75 -7.81 28.24
CA LYS A 144 -31.83 -7.36 29.14
C LYS A 144 -32.60 -6.16 28.62
N LYS A 145 -31.90 -5.15 28.03
CA LYS A 145 -32.51 -3.89 27.61
C LYS A 145 -33.27 -4.00 26.30
N PHE A 146 -32.78 -4.83 25.37
CA PHE A 146 -33.32 -4.96 24.01
C PHE A 146 -34.03 -6.29 23.79
N HIS A 147 -34.10 -7.16 24.81
CA HIS A 147 -34.69 -8.51 24.73
C HIS A 147 -34.11 -9.36 23.58
N LEU A 148 -32.78 -9.25 23.41
CA LEU A 148 -32.03 -10.02 22.40
C LEU A 148 -31.33 -11.20 23.07
N ASP A 149 -31.32 -12.34 22.41
CA ASP A 149 -30.51 -13.47 22.85
C ASP A 149 -29.02 -13.19 22.66
N ASP A 150 -28.18 -13.67 23.58
CA ASP A 150 -26.73 -13.47 23.55
C ASP A 150 -26.11 -13.92 22.23
N SER A 151 -26.68 -14.93 21.57
CA SER A 151 -26.26 -15.40 20.23
C SER A 151 -26.54 -14.40 19.10
N THR A 152 -27.46 -13.46 19.30
CA THR A 152 -27.83 -12.44 18.31
C THR A 152 -26.93 -11.20 18.39
N VAL A 153 -26.22 -11.03 19.52
CA VAL A 153 -25.33 -9.90 19.79
C VAL A 153 -23.91 -10.18 19.27
N TYR A 154 -23.59 -11.42 18.98
CA TYR A 154 -22.36 -11.86 18.33
C TYR A 154 -22.60 -11.92 16.81
#